data_14a7ebec494ff80ffe074513ce0385e8
#
_entry.id   14a7ebec494ff80ffe074513ce0385e8
#
_cell.length_a   1.000
_cell.length_b   1.000
_cell.length_c   1.000
_cell.angle_alpha   90.00
_cell.angle_beta   90.00
_cell.angle_gamma   90.00
#
_symmetry.space_group_name_H-M   'P 1'
#
loop_
_entity.id
_entity.type
_entity.pdbx_description
1 polymer ?
#
loop_
_entity_poly.entity_id
_entity_poly.type
_entity_poly.pdbx_seq_one_letter_code
_entity_poly.pdbx_strand_id
1 'polypeptide(L)'
;MKSFLPVLLFIILFWSCKQEKSAPSSEKQSTENSITIADTEISDDLDGTVFKTSTGKSIELITDQKSSSLNDLKIIPLDFSNTKDTLKIEDCDPLQNSWIQDLDQNGFDELYLITASAGSGSYAKIYGYASNQDLSMTPIHVPEISDKDLLADGDYYGYMGHDSIYIANNKIYRKYPVYKEGDPNCCPSGGDKTLSYTLQQGEASWILKIEN
;
A
#
# COMPACT_ATOMS: atom_id res chain seq x y z
N MET A 1 -41.26 50.17 40.67
CA MET A 1 -40.33 49.06 40.94
C MET A 1 -39.31 49.06 39.83
N LYS A 2 -38.06 49.47 40.14
CA LYS A 2 -36.97 49.64 39.15
C LYS A 2 -36.09 48.36 39.21
N SER A 3 -35.98 47.63 38.11
CA SER A 3 -35.12 46.47 37.98
C SER A 3 -33.76 46.94 37.40
N PHE A 4 -32.69 46.71 38.13
CA PHE A 4 -31.32 46.95 37.70
C PHE A 4 -30.77 45.72 37.02
N LEU A 5 -30.24 45.85 35.80
CA LEU A 5 -29.55 44.88 35.04
C LEU A 5 -28.02 45.12 35.18
N PRO A 6 -27.21 44.14 35.64
CA PRO A 6 -25.77 44.34 35.63
C PRO A 6 -25.17 43.99 34.29
N VAL A 7 -24.37 44.94 33.78
CA VAL A 7 -23.51 44.78 32.59
C VAL A 7 -22.30 43.95 32.95
N LEU A 8 -22.17 42.78 32.32
CA LEU A 8 -20.99 41.92 32.48
C LEU A 8 -19.93 42.32 31.44
N LEU A 9 -18.83 42.89 31.95
CA LEU A 9 -17.67 43.31 31.14
C LEU A 9 -16.78 42.10 30.86
N PHE A 10 -16.70 41.64 29.60
CA PHE A 10 -15.78 40.59 29.17
C PHE A 10 -14.42 41.16 28.86
N ILE A 11 -13.43 40.89 29.68
CA ILE A 11 -12.03 41.25 29.44
C ILE A 11 -11.38 40.12 28.63
N ILE A 12 -11.03 40.40 27.39
CA ILE A 12 -10.27 39.50 26.52
C ILE A 12 -8.77 39.72 26.77
N LEU A 13 -8.15 38.76 27.41
CA LEU A 13 -6.69 38.73 27.59
C LEU A 13 -6.06 38.10 26.33
N PHE A 14 -5.38 38.92 25.54
CA PHE A 14 -4.49 38.46 24.48
C PHE A 14 -3.20 37.92 25.11
N TRP A 15 -2.99 36.61 25.00
CA TRP A 15 -1.73 35.99 25.36
C TRP A 15 -0.81 35.96 24.13
N SER A 16 0.15 36.85 24.11
CA SER A 16 1.22 36.90 23.12
C SER A 16 2.27 35.85 23.48
N CYS A 17 2.42 34.80 22.67
CA CYS A 17 3.48 33.82 22.80
C CYS A 17 4.74 34.33 22.10
N LYS A 18 5.77 34.61 22.88
CA LYS A 18 7.09 35.08 22.47
C LYS A 18 7.92 33.86 22.06
N GLN A 19 8.44 33.87 20.85
CA GLN A 19 9.30 32.85 20.29
C GLN A 19 10.74 33.01 20.78
N GLU A 20 11.23 32.08 21.58
CA GLU A 20 12.63 32.00 21.96
C GLU A 20 13.40 31.02 21.06
N LYS A 21 14.45 31.53 20.41
CA LYS A 21 15.48 30.74 19.73
C LYS A 21 16.42 30.17 20.78
N SER A 22 16.66 28.85 20.73
CA SER A 22 17.87 28.28 21.35
C SER A 22 18.56 27.33 20.37
N ALA A 23 19.86 27.51 20.28
CA ALA A 23 20.82 26.81 19.44
C ALA A 23 21.30 25.47 20.10
N PRO A 24 22.22 24.71 19.49
CA PRO A 24 22.15 23.27 19.36
C PRO A 24 22.93 22.51 20.44
N SER A 25 22.50 21.28 20.71
CA SER A 25 23.27 20.33 21.52
C SER A 25 23.27 18.95 20.92
N SER A 26 24.45 18.57 20.42
CA SER A 26 25.12 17.25 20.56
C SER A 26 24.40 15.94 20.27
N GLU A 27 24.86 15.32 19.20
CA GLU A 27 24.96 13.91 18.84
C GLU A 27 24.65 12.87 19.93
N LYS A 28 23.74 11.94 19.57
CA LYS A 28 23.92 10.51 19.80
C LYS A 28 23.48 9.73 18.58
N GLN A 29 24.43 9.10 17.94
CA GLN A 29 24.32 8.15 16.86
C GLN A 29 23.54 6.94 17.36
N SER A 30 22.35 6.70 16.84
CA SER A 30 21.70 5.39 16.83
C SER A 30 21.71 4.90 15.38
N THR A 31 22.40 3.78 15.18
CA THR A 31 22.52 3.08 13.90
C THR A 31 21.15 2.50 13.54
N GLU A 32 20.34 3.24 12.78
CA GLU A 32 19.20 2.69 12.09
C GLU A 32 19.67 2.10 10.77
N ASN A 33 19.46 0.79 10.60
CA ASN A 33 19.59 0.13 9.32
C ASN A 33 18.58 0.73 8.35
N SER A 34 19.03 1.68 7.56
CA SER A 34 18.25 2.18 6.42
C SER A 34 18.16 1.08 5.38
N ILE A 35 16.97 0.54 5.22
CA ILE A 35 16.57 -0.24 4.04
C ILE A 35 16.77 0.70 2.85
N THR A 36 17.68 0.31 1.96
CA THR A 36 17.92 1.03 0.71
C THR A 36 16.68 0.87 -0.17
N ILE A 37 15.86 1.92 -0.22
CA ILE A 37 14.82 2.03 -1.24
C ILE A 37 15.59 2.20 -2.56
N ALA A 38 15.34 1.30 -3.52
CA ALA A 38 15.90 1.42 -4.84
C ALA A 38 15.55 2.80 -5.40
N ASP A 39 16.55 3.54 -5.89
CA ASP A 39 16.39 4.88 -6.45
C ASP A 39 15.35 4.86 -7.57
N THR A 40 14.22 5.49 -7.34
CA THR A 40 13.21 5.73 -8.36
C THR A 40 13.64 6.98 -9.14
N GLU A 41 14.20 6.80 -10.32
CA GLU A 41 14.41 7.93 -11.23
C GLU A 41 13.07 8.35 -11.86
N ILE A 42 12.58 9.52 -11.48
CA ILE A 42 11.39 10.15 -12.08
C ILE A 42 11.83 10.87 -13.34
N SER A 43 11.38 10.42 -14.48
CA SER A 43 11.56 11.13 -15.75
C SER A 43 10.39 12.08 -16.00
N ASP A 44 10.69 13.36 -16.21
CA ASP A 44 9.74 14.49 -16.26
C ASP A 44 8.83 14.56 -17.51
N ASP A 45 8.76 13.52 -18.36
CA ASP A 45 8.07 13.64 -19.67
C ASP A 45 7.07 12.50 -20.01
N LEU A 46 6.83 11.55 -19.09
CA LEU A 46 5.78 10.55 -19.17
C LEU A 46 5.27 10.27 -17.76
N ASP A 47 3.97 10.22 -17.56
CA ASP A 47 3.31 9.86 -16.28
C ASP A 47 3.65 8.41 -15.83
N GLY A 48 4.89 7.97 -15.97
CA GLY A 48 5.35 6.61 -15.73
C GLY A 48 6.45 6.51 -14.68
N THR A 49 6.34 5.51 -13.81
CA THR A 49 7.40 5.12 -12.87
C THR A 49 8.20 3.98 -13.47
N VAL A 50 9.53 4.11 -13.54
CA VAL A 50 10.41 3.05 -14.03
C VAL A 50 11.10 2.36 -12.84
N PHE A 51 10.90 1.06 -12.73
CA PHE A 51 11.57 0.20 -11.77
C PHE A 51 12.76 -0.50 -12.43
N LYS A 52 13.87 -0.62 -11.69
CA LYS A 52 15.02 -1.44 -12.10
C LYS A 52 15.05 -2.73 -11.29
N THR A 53 15.13 -3.86 -11.99
CA THR A 53 15.27 -5.18 -11.36
C THR A 53 16.71 -5.42 -10.91
N SER A 54 16.90 -6.33 -9.97
CA SER A 54 18.20 -6.80 -9.51
C SER A 54 19.06 -7.37 -10.63
N THR A 55 18.43 -7.91 -11.68
CA THR A 55 19.07 -8.42 -12.89
C THR A 55 19.41 -7.35 -13.93
N GLY A 56 19.05 -6.08 -13.66
CA GLY A 56 19.32 -4.93 -14.53
C GLY A 56 18.28 -4.70 -15.62
N LYS A 57 17.15 -5.41 -15.61
CA LYS A 57 15.99 -5.10 -16.48
C LYS A 57 15.24 -3.89 -15.97
N SER A 58 14.30 -3.40 -16.77
CA SER A 58 13.43 -2.29 -16.37
C SER A 58 11.96 -2.66 -16.58
N ILE A 59 11.09 -2.13 -15.73
CA ILE A 59 9.64 -2.25 -15.84
C ILE A 59 9.07 -0.84 -15.71
N GLU A 60 8.36 -0.38 -16.72
CA GLU A 60 7.65 0.90 -16.70
C GLU A 60 6.20 0.67 -16.27
N LEU A 61 5.77 1.43 -15.27
CA LEU A 61 4.38 1.48 -14.81
C LEU A 61 3.79 2.82 -15.18
N ILE A 62 2.79 2.83 -16.06
CA ILE A 62 2.04 4.01 -16.43
C ILE A 62 0.68 3.96 -15.76
N THR A 63 0.30 5.04 -15.07
CA THR A 63 -1.01 5.22 -14.46
C THR A 63 -1.81 6.23 -15.25
N ASP A 64 -2.95 5.79 -15.80
CA ASP A 64 -3.92 6.64 -16.48
C ASP A 64 -5.13 6.84 -15.54
N GLN A 65 -5.21 8.02 -14.94
CA GLN A 65 -6.27 8.37 -14.01
C GLN A 65 -7.54 8.76 -14.76
N LYS A 66 -8.49 7.85 -14.88
CA LYS A 66 -9.80 8.12 -15.52
C LYS A 66 -10.70 9.01 -14.66
N SER A 67 -10.64 8.85 -13.33
CA SER A 67 -11.40 9.64 -12.36
C SER A 67 -10.72 9.61 -10.99
N SER A 68 -11.30 10.26 -10.00
CA SER A 68 -10.82 10.19 -8.61
C SER A 68 -10.92 8.78 -7.98
N SER A 69 -11.66 7.87 -8.60
CA SER A 69 -11.91 6.51 -8.09
C SER A 69 -11.55 5.40 -9.07
N LEU A 70 -11.11 5.72 -10.28
CA LEU A 70 -10.77 4.72 -11.30
C LEU A 70 -9.50 5.08 -12.05
N ASN A 71 -8.62 4.09 -12.17
CA ASN A 71 -7.39 4.15 -12.94
C ASN A 71 -7.31 3.00 -13.94
N ASP A 72 -6.57 3.21 -15.02
CA ASP A 72 -5.97 2.13 -15.80
C ASP A 72 -4.48 2.08 -15.51
N LEU A 73 -3.95 0.89 -15.31
CA LEU A 73 -2.52 0.66 -15.11
C LEU A 73 -1.96 -0.11 -16.31
N LYS A 74 -0.82 0.35 -16.83
CA LYS A 74 -0.09 -0.33 -17.89
C LYS A 74 1.30 -0.69 -17.37
N ILE A 75 1.66 -1.94 -17.47
CA ILE A 75 2.95 -2.47 -17.07
C ILE A 75 3.70 -2.86 -18.33
N ILE A 76 4.83 -2.24 -18.57
CA ILE A 76 5.63 -2.43 -19.78
C ILE A 76 7.00 -2.98 -19.40
N PRO A 77 7.23 -4.29 -19.55
CA PRO A 77 8.54 -4.87 -19.37
C PRO A 77 9.51 -4.35 -20.45
N LEU A 78 10.57 -3.67 -20.03
CA LEU A 78 11.61 -3.16 -20.90
C LEU A 78 12.82 -4.07 -20.83
N ASP A 79 13.43 -4.36 -21.99
CA ASP A 79 14.62 -5.23 -22.11
C ASP A 79 14.39 -6.72 -21.74
N PHE A 80 13.15 -7.15 -21.58
CA PHE A 80 12.82 -8.57 -21.45
C PHE A 80 12.92 -9.27 -22.82
N SER A 81 13.36 -10.54 -22.81
CA SER A 81 13.79 -11.18 -24.07
C SER A 81 12.64 -11.58 -25.00
N ASN A 82 11.50 -12.04 -24.44
CA ASN A 82 10.42 -12.65 -25.22
C ASN A 82 9.14 -11.85 -25.27
N THR A 83 9.04 -10.73 -24.58
CA THR A 83 7.81 -9.95 -24.59
C THR A 83 8.10 -8.46 -24.82
N LYS A 84 7.25 -7.87 -25.67
CA LYS A 84 7.07 -6.43 -25.78
C LYS A 84 5.62 -6.08 -25.42
N ASP A 85 4.86 -7.05 -24.92
CA ASP A 85 3.45 -6.88 -24.65
C ASP A 85 3.25 -6.06 -23.39
N THR A 86 2.40 -5.07 -23.48
CA THR A 86 1.93 -4.31 -22.34
C THR A 86 0.92 -5.12 -21.57
N LEU A 87 1.18 -5.36 -20.30
CA LEU A 87 0.18 -5.91 -19.37
C LEU A 87 -0.72 -4.77 -18.89
N LYS A 88 -2.01 -5.05 -18.71
CA LYS A 88 -2.99 -4.01 -18.37
C LYS A 88 -3.86 -4.45 -17.20
N ILE A 89 -4.22 -3.49 -16.37
CA ILE A 89 -5.28 -3.56 -15.39
C ILE A 89 -6.22 -2.40 -15.70
N GLU A 90 -7.41 -2.70 -16.17
CA GLU A 90 -8.39 -1.68 -16.55
C GLU A 90 -9.42 -1.50 -15.44
N ASP A 91 -9.94 -0.27 -15.29
CA ASP A 91 -10.99 0.10 -14.34
C ASP A 91 -10.68 -0.36 -12.89
N CYS A 92 -9.45 -0.24 -12.46
CA CYS A 92 -9.05 -0.55 -11.08
C CYS A 92 -9.20 0.66 -10.16
N ASP A 93 -9.26 0.38 -8.86
CA ASP A 93 -9.18 1.42 -7.82
C ASP A 93 -7.87 2.22 -7.93
N PRO A 94 -7.79 3.43 -7.35
CA PRO A 94 -6.58 4.24 -7.37
C PRO A 94 -5.36 3.51 -6.81
N LEU A 95 -4.24 3.60 -7.55
CA LEU A 95 -2.95 3.07 -7.12
C LEU A 95 -2.49 3.80 -5.85
N GLN A 96 -2.15 3.03 -4.82
CA GLN A 96 -1.68 3.53 -3.53
C GLN A 96 -0.18 3.32 -3.36
N ASN A 97 0.33 2.18 -3.84
CA ASN A 97 1.73 1.84 -3.71
C ASN A 97 2.17 0.83 -4.77
N SER A 98 3.47 0.76 -5.00
CA SER A 98 4.09 -0.20 -5.89
C SER A 98 5.48 -0.56 -5.39
N TRP A 99 5.88 -1.82 -5.56
CA TRP A 99 7.19 -2.33 -5.16
C TRP A 99 7.73 -3.30 -6.19
N ILE A 100 9.05 -3.36 -6.26
CA ILE A 100 9.77 -4.44 -6.92
C ILE A 100 10.56 -5.20 -5.86
N GLN A 101 10.44 -6.52 -5.81
CA GLN A 101 11.06 -7.36 -4.79
C GLN A 101 11.09 -8.82 -5.23
N ASP A 102 12.20 -9.51 -5.02
CA ASP A 102 12.31 -10.96 -5.13
C ASP A 102 11.82 -11.62 -3.83
N LEU A 103 10.53 -12.00 -3.78
CA LEU A 103 9.92 -12.57 -2.58
C LEU A 103 10.20 -14.06 -2.42
N ASP A 104 10.31 -14.82 -3.51
CA ASP A 104 10.59 -16.26 -3.48
C ASP A 104 12.09 -16.59 -3.53
N GLN A 105 12.94 -15.55 -3.62
CA GLN A 105 14.39 -15.63 -3.62
C GLN A 105 14.95 -16.47 -4.79
N ASN A 106 14.28 -16.42 -5.92
CA ASN A 106 14.69 -17.12 -7.14
C ASN A 106 15.74 -16.34 -7.96
N GLY A 107 16.05 -15.10 -7.57
CA GLY A 107 16.97 -14.19 -8.25
C GLY A 107 16.33 -13.30 -9.29
N PHE A 108 15.00 -13.33 -9.45
CA PHE A 108 14.24 -12.52 -10.39
C PHE A 108 13.13 -11.78 -9.64
N ASP A 109 13.10 -10.47 -9.77
CA ASP A 109 12.15 -9.65 -9.03
C ASP A 109 10.71 -9.77 -9.55
N GLU A 110 9.75 -9.65 -8.65
CA GLU A 110 8.34 -9.44 -8.94
C GLU A 110 7.98 -7.96 -8.81
N LEU A 111 6.97 -7.53 -9.57
CA LEU A 111 6.30 -6.25 -9.39
C LEU A 111 4.99 -6.45 -8.61
N TYR A 112 4.80 -5.68 -7.54
CA TYR A 112 3.57 -5.64 -6.76
C TYR A 112 2.94 -4.25 -6.82
N LEU A 113 1.64 -4.21 -7.07
CA LEU A 113 0.84 -2.99 -7.14
C LEU A 113 -0.30 -3.10 -6.12
N ILE A 114 -0.49 -2.05 -5.36
CA ILE A 114 -1.56 -1.96 -4.37
C ILE A 114 -2.50 -0.85 -4.78
N THR A 115 -3.75 -1.21 -4.98
CA THR A 115 -4.83 -0.25 -5.18
C THR A 115 -5.75 -0.24 -3.96
N ALA A 116 -6.45 0.87 -3.73
CA ALA A 116 -7.45 0.93 -2.68
C ALA A 116 -8.67 1.72 -3.14
N SER A 117 -9.85 1.23 -2.76
CA SER A 117 -11.10 1.88 -3.11
C SER A 117 -11.19 3.27 -2.50
N ALA A 118 -11.72 4.22 -3.26
CA ALA A 118 -11.94 5.60 -2.81
C ALA A 118 -13.09 5.73 -1.80
N GLY A 119 -13.80 4.65 -1.49
CA GLY A 119 -14.89 4.61 -0.53
C GLY A 119 -14.43 4.61 0.93
N SER A 120 -15.37 4.72 1.86
CA SER A 120 -15.11 4.83 3.30
C SER A 120 -14.43 3.59 3.91
N GLY A 121 -14.48 2.44 3.25
CA GLY A 121 -13.80 1.21 3.71
C GLY A 121 -12.35 1.10 3.23
N SER A 122 -11.94 1.88 2.22
CA SER A 122 -10.58 1.82 1.65
C SER A 122 -10.07 0.39 1.46
N TYR A 123 -10.88 -0.46 0.80
CA TYR A 123 -10.52 -1.87 0.55
C TYR A 123 -9.34 -1.96 -0.40
N ALA A 124 -8.25 -2.56 0.05
CA ALA A 124 -7.07 -2.72 -0.78
C ALA A 124 -7.10 -4.01 -1.59
N LYS A 125 -6.57 -3.92 -2.82
CA LYS A 125 -6.34 -5.07 -3.71
C LYS A 125 -4.86 -5.14 -4.05
N ILE A 126 -4.33 -6.36 -4.07
CA ILE A 126 -2.95 -6.65 -4.44
C ILE A 126 -2.96 -7.22 -5.87
N TYR A 127 -2.13 -6.65 -6.74
CA TYR A 127 -1.78 -7.23 -8.02
C TYR A 127 -0.30 -7.57 -8.00
N GLY A 128 0.06 -8.70 -8.57
CA GLY A 128 1.43 -9.15 -8.66
C GLY A 128 1.77 -9.65 -10.06
N TYR A 129 3.01 -9.44 -10.47
CA TYR A 129 3.56 -9.92 -11.73
C TYR A 129 4.96 -10.47 -11.48
N ALA A 130 5.15 -11.76 -11.72
CA ALA A 130 6.44 -12.42 -11.56
C ALA A 130 7.27 -12.34 -12.85
N SER A 131 8.56 -12.10 -12.72
CA SER A 131 9.49 -12.28 -13.80
C SER A 131 9.69 -13.76 -14.09
N ASN A 132 9.53 -14.14 -15.36
CA ASN A 132 9.82 -15.47 -15.84
C ASN A 132 11.26 -15.51 -16.37
N GLN A 133 12.25 -15.46 -15.48
CA GLN A 133 13.69 -15.45 -15.79
C GLN A 133 14.07 -14.35 -16.80
N ASP A 134 13.48 -13.17 -16.66
CA ASP A 134 13.67 -12.02 -17.56
C ASP A 134 13.32 -12.29 -19.05
N LEU A 135 12.59 -13.37 -19.30
CA LEU A 135 12.04 -13.65 -20.63
C LEU A 135 10.71 -12.93 -20.83
N SER A 136 9.86 -12.95 -19.81
CA SER A 136 8.52 -12.36 -19.80
C SER A 136 8.05 -12.11 -18.38
N MET A 137 6.93 -11.43 -18.22
CA MET A 137 6.22 -11.31 -16.95
C MET A 137 4.89 -12.07 -16.97
N THR A 138 4.54 -12.68 -15.86
CA THR A 138 3.32 -13.48 -15.71
C THR A 138 2.55 -12.98 -14.49
N PRO A 139 1.21 -12.81 -14.56
CA PRO A 139 0.40 -12.46 -13.40
C PRO A 139 0.55 -13.49 -12.27
N ILE A 140 0.69 -13.00 -11.06
CA ILE A 140 0.64 -13.79 -9.83
C ILE A 140 -0.83 -13.94 -9.44
N HIS A 141 -1.27 -15.16 -9.16
CA HIS A 141 -2.60 -15.37 -8.60
C HIS A 141 -2.65 -14.90 -7.15
N VAL A 142 -3.48 -13.89 -6.89
CA VAL A 142 -3.79 -13.41 -5.54
C VAL A 142 -5.21 -13.86 -5.23
N PRO A 143 -5.42 -14.77 -4.25
CA PRO A 143 -6.76 -15.25 -3.92
C PRO A 143 -7.67 -14.10 -3.50
N GLU A 144 -8.88 -14.07 -4.05
CA GLU A 144 -9.91 -13.14 -3.61
C GLU A 144 -10.44 -13.52 -2.23
N ILE A 145 -10.81 -12.52 -1.45
CA ILE A 145 -11.45 -12.73 -0.14
C ILE A 145 -12.88 -13.21 -0.41
N SER A 146 -13.17 -14.44 -0.02
CA SER A 146 -14.49 -15.06 -0.18
C SER A 146 -15.35 -14.84 1.06
N ASP A 147 -16.68 -15.04 0.92
CA ASP A 147 -17.60 -14.98 2.06
C ASP A 147 -17.21 -15.94 3.18
N LYS A 148 -16.62 -17.10 2.84
CA LYS A 148 -16.12 -18.08 3.81
C LYS A 148 -14.99 -17.51 4.66
N ASP A 149 -14.12 -16.71 4.08
CA ASP A 149 -12.98 -16.13 4.78
C ASP A 149 -13.42 -15.07 5.81
N LEU A 150 -14.63 -14.52 5.64
CA LEU A 150 -15.22 -13.53 6.55
C LEU A 150 -15.95 -14.17 7.74
N LEU A 151 -16.17 -15.48 7.75
CA LEU A 151 -16.81 -16.19 8.86
C LEU A 151 -15.89 -16.23 10.10
N ALA A 152 -16.46 -16.64 11.24
CA ALA A 152 -15.79 -16.57 12.55
C ALA A 152 -14.44 -17.34 12.63
N ASP A 153 -14.29 -18.39 11.83
CA ASP A 153 -13.07 -19.21 11.70
C ASP A 153 -12.25 -18.90 10.45
N GLY A 154 -12.65 -17.88 9.68
CA GLY A 154 -11.96 -17.47 8.46
C GLY A 154 -10.78 -16.53 8.73
N ASP A 155 -9.86 -16.51 7.76
CA ASP A 155 -8.66 -15.67 7.84
C ASP A 155 -8.97 -14.17 7.88
N TYR A 156 -10.13 -13.76 7.36
CA TYR A 156 -10.56 -12.37 7.28
C TYR A 156 -11.75 -12.05 8.20
N TYR A 157 -11.94 -12.81 9.29
CA TYR A 157 -12.98 -12.49 10.25
C TYR A 157 -12.89 -11.05 10.75
N GLY A 158 -14.02 -10.33 10.67
CA GLY A 158 -14.13 -8.93 11.09
C GLY A 158 -13.46 -7.91 10.13
N TYR A 159 -13.06 -8.33 8.93
CA TYR A 159 -12.48 -7.45 7.93
C TYR A 159 -13.54 -6.55 7.28
N MET A 160 -13.28 -5.25 7.29
CA MET A 160 -14.09 -4.22 6.61
C MET A 160 -13.22 -3.19 5.88
N GLY A 161 -12.06 -3.60 5.38
CA GLY A 161 -11.11 -2.72 4.71
C GLY A 161 -10.15 -2.01 5.67
N HIS A 162 -9.78 -0.78 5.32
CA HIS A 162 -8.79 0.03 6.03
C HIS A 162 -7.42 -0.64 6.12
N ASP A 163 -7.03 -1.27 5.03
CA ASP A 163 -5.80 -2.05 4.94
C ASP A 163 -4.55 -1.17 5.00
N SER A 164 -3.53 -1.70 5.67
CA SER A 164 -2.14 -1.29 5.51
C SER A 164 -1.36 -2.49 4.95
N ILE A 165 -0.83 -2.34 3.74
CA ILE A 165 -0.07 -3.40 3.06
C ILE A 165 1.38 -2.96 2.95
N TYR A 166 2.31 -3.85 3.33
CA TYR A 166 3.74 -3.59 3.28
C TYR A 166 4.53 -4.87 3.05
N ILE A 167 5.77 -4.74 2.59
CA ILE A 167 6.71 -5.86 2.40
C ILE A 167 7.76 -5.82 3.50
N ALA A 168 8.02 -6.97 4.12
CA ALA A 168 9.12 -7.17 5.05
C ALA A 168 9.51 -8.65 5.07
N ASN A 169 10.79 -8.96 5.30
CA ASN A 169 11.29 -10.33 5.44
C ASN A 169 10.84 -11.27 4.31
N ASN A 170 10.86 -10.80 3.07
CA ASN A 170 10.40 -11.51 1.86
C ASN A 170 8.95 -12.02 1.94
N LYS A 171 8.09 -11.25 2.61
CA LYS A 171 6.65 -11.50 2.70
C LYS A 171 5.87 -10.22 2.49
N ILE A 172 4.66 -10.35 1.99
CA ILE A 172 3.68 -9.26 2.03
C ILE A 172 2.86 -9.41 3.31
N TYR A 173 2.68 -8.30 4.00
CA TYR A 173 1.82 -8.22 5.18
C TYR A 173 0.61 -7.35 4.86
N ARG A 174 -0.57 -7.83 5.26
CA ARG A 174 -1.80 -7.06 5.27
C ARG A 174 -2.24 -6.88 6.70
N LYS A 175 -2.26 -5.66 7.18
CA LYS A 175 -2.76 -5.28 8.50
C LYS A 175 -4.07 -4.52 8.35
N TYR A 176 -5.08 -4.87 9.14
CA TYR A 176 -6.37 -4.21 9.14
C TYR A 176 -7.03 -4.22 10.53
N PRO A 177 -7.90 -3.24 10.82
CA PRO A 177 -8.67 -3.23 12.05
C PRO A 177 -9.80 -4.26 12.00
N VAL A 178 -10.04 -4.96 13.12
CA VAL A 178 -11.09 -5.98 13.24
C VAL A 178 -12.36 -5.35 13.79
N TYR A 179 -13.45 -5.47 13.06
CA TYR A 179 -14.77 -5.06 13.46
C TYR A 179 -15.51 -6.18 14.16
N LYS A 180 -16.16 -5.86 15.29
CA LYS A 180 -17.09 -6.74 15.99
C LYS A 180 -18.52 -6.39 15.61
N GLU A 181 -19.45 -7.30 15.89
CA GLU A 181 -20.87 -7.06 15.71
C GLU A 181 -21.31 -5.82 16.50
N GLY A 182 -21.97 -4.89 15.82
CA GLY A 182 -22.44 -3.63 16.40
C GLY A 182 -21.43 -2.48 16.37
N ASP A 183 -20.20 -2.69 15.94
CA ASP A 183 -19.24 -1.61 15.79
C ASP A 183 -19.67 -0.61 14.73
N PRO A 184 -19.61 0.70 15.00
CA PRO A 184 -19.80 1.69 13.96
C PRO A 184 -18.59 1.72 13.02
N ASN A 185 -18.82 2.12 11.77
CA ASN A 185 -17.79 2.13 10.72
C ASN A 185 -16.52 2.95 11.07
N CYS A 186 -16.65 3.96 11.92
CA CYS A 186 -15.52 4.79 12.36
C CYS A 186 -14.63 4.12 13.42
N CYS A 187 -15.15 3.08 14.13
CA CYS A 187 -14.58 2.78 15.44
C CYS A 187 -14.58 1.25 15.72
N PRO A 188 -13.71 0.49 15.05
CA PRO A 188 -13.56 -0.94 15.27
C PRO A 188 -13.06 -1.21 16.69
N SER A 189 -13.60 -2.26 17.33
CA SER A 189 -13.26 -2.61 18.72
C SER A 189 -12.50 -3.93 18.85
N GLY A 190 -12.24 -4.62 17.74
CA GLY A 190 -11.59 -5.93 17.73
C GLY A 190 -10.06 -5.90 17.76
N GLY A 191 -9.44 -4.71 17.78
CA GLY A 191 -7.99 -4.56 17.63
C GLY A 191 -7.54 -4.68 16.17
N ASP A 192 -6.25 -4.99 15.95
CA ASP A 192 -5.67 -5.17 14.62
C ASP A 192 -5.39 -6.66 14.35
N LYS A 193 -5.61 -7.08 13.12
CA LYS A 193 -5.16 -8.39 12.61
C LYS A 193 -4.11 -8.16 11.51
N THR A 194 -3.09 -9.01 11.50
CA THR A 194 -2.08 -9.01 10.46
C THR A 194 -2.01 -10.39 9.83
N LEU A 195 -2.17 -10.46 8.52
CA LEU A 195 -1.94 -11.65 7.71
C LEU A 195 -0.60 -11.51 6.99
N SER A 196 0.14 -12.59 6.86
CA SER A 196 1.34 -12.68 6.03
C SER A 196 1.12 -13.56 4.82
N TYR A 197 1.70 -13.16 3.69
CA TYR A 197 1.62 -13.91 2.44
C TYR A 197 3.02 -14.26 1.98
N THR A 198 3.17 -15.49 1.51
CA THR A 198 4.37 -15.96 0.81
C THR A 198 4.07 -16.19 -0.65
N LEU A 199 5.03 -15.88 -1.51
CA LEU A 199 4.97 -16.25 -2.92
C LEU A 199 5.38 -17.71 -3.07
N GLN A 200 4.56 -18.49 -3.76
CA GLN A 200 4.81 -19.91 -4.01
C GLN A 200 4.51 -20.26 -5.46
N GLN A 201 5.17 -21.27 -5.98
CA GLN A 201 4.84 -21.81 -7.27
C GLN A 201 3.50 -22.56 -7.19
N GLY A 202 2.54 -22.16 -8.02
CA GLY A 202 1.27 -22.84 -8.22
C GLY A 202 1.32 -23.84 -9.39
N GLU A 203 0.17 -24.39 -9.78
CA GLU A 203 0.08 -25.34 -10.89
C GLU A 203 0.37 -24.70 -12.26
N ALA A 204 -0.11 -23.48 -12.48
CA ALA A 204 0.00 -22.80 -13.79
C ALA A 204 0.85 -21.52 -13.71
N SER A 205 1.01 -20.92 -12.53
CA SER A 205 1.73 -19.67 -12.31
C SER A 205 2.05 -19.55 -10.82
N TRP A 206 2.63 -18.43 -10.41
CA TRP A 206 2.83 -18.10 -9.00
C TRP A 206 1.53 -17.77 -8.30
N ILE A 207 1.48 -18.02 -6.99
CA ILE A 207 0.35 -17.72 -6.12
C ILE A 207 0.85 -17.10 -4.81
N LEU A 208 0.18 -16.03 -4.36
CA LEU A 208 0.32 -15.54 -3.00
C LEU A 208 -0.58 -16.36 -2.07
N LYS A 209 0.03 -17.01 -1.07
CA LYS A 209 -0.71 -17.77 -0.05
C LYS A 209 -0.56 -17.14 1.32
N ILE A 210 -1.66 -17.12 2.07
CA ILE A 210 -1.64 -16.79 3.49
C ILE A 210 -0.83 -17.86 4.20
N GLU A 211 0.07 -17.40 5.06
CA GLU A 211 0.86 -18.28 5.93
C GLU A 211 0.17 -18.34 7.30
N ASN A 212 -0.21 -19.51 7.71
CA ASN A 212 -0.85 -19.81 9.01
C ASN A 212 0.17 -20.18 10.07
#